data_19965634e347e4bc7dc4e643a89cde0e
#
_entry.id   19965634e347e4bc7dc4e643a89cde0e
#
_cell.length_a   1.000
_cell.length_b   1.000
_cell.length_c   1.000
_cell.angle_alpha   90.00
_cell.angle_beta   90.00
_cell.angle_gamma   90.00
#
_symmetry.space_group_name_H-M   'P 1'
#
loop_
_entity.id
_entity.type
_entity.pdbx_description
1 polymer ?
#
loop_
_entity_poly.entity_id
_entity_poly.type
_entity_poly.pdbx_seq_one_letter_code
_entity_poly.pdbx_strand_id
1 'polypeptide(L)'
;MKSVLTLLSGALLAFPVMAQQTVDVHCHNVLPEFMEFLERHEASMEETFPLPEWNAEAHLRFMDEAGIELSVLSMPAPQPYHGDADENRRIVRRYNEACARLKSECPGRFLFCASLPLPDVAAAVEEAVYALDTLGADGIKLATNSRGQYLGDPALDSLMDVLNERHAVVILHPHRPVPVNDGLIASVPLAAYEYPAETTRTVLNMIAHNVPARYPDVRFVIPHCGSFLPLALPRMEAIHRAMAAKGLMGNIDWERSLRNFYYDLAGNPTPEVVRTLLTITAPEHLLYGSDYPYLPADALAGNLKRLRAWLSEDKELASHADGIFSGNALRLFAKPKTDTQ
;
A
#
# COMPACT_ATOMS: atom_id res chain seq x y z
N MET A 1 15.16 -54.01 -52.26
CA MET A 1 15.31 -53.41 -50.90
C MET A 1 14.84 -51.98 -50.97
N LYS A 2 13.64 -51.72 -50.50
CA LYS A 2 13.08 -50.33 -50.40
C LYS A 2 13.14 -49.92 -48.94
N SER A 3 13.95 -48.89 -48.60
CA SER A 3 14.03 -48.29 -47.30
C SER A 3 12.86 -47.36 -47.13
N VAL A 4 12.05 -47.55 -46.05
CA VAL A 4 10.97 -46.67 -45.61
C VAL A 4 11.57 -45.73 -44.57
N LEU A 5 11.60 -44.45 -44.92
CA LEU A 5 12.01 -43.38 -43.99
C LEU A 5 10.77 -42.94 -43.21
N THR A 6 10.70 -43.27 -41.92
CA THR A 6 9.62 -42.83 -41.00
C THR A 6 9.97 -41.45 -40.45
N LEU A 7 9.25 -40.42 -40.89
CA LEU A 7 9.30 -39.09 -40.33
C LEU A 7 8.53 -39.07 -39.01
N LEU A 8 9.22 -38.96 -37.89
CA LEU A 8 8.63 -38.62 -36.57
C LEU A 8 8.38 -37.11 -36.55
N SER A 9 7.12 -36.71 -36.73
CA SER A 9 6.68 -35.34 -36.46
C SER A 9 6.47 -35.20 -34.95
N GLY A 10 7.43 -34.55 -34.28
CA GLY A 10 7.29 -34.13 -32.89
C GLY A 10 6.25 -32.98 -32.79
N ALA A 11 5.07 -33.29 -32.27
CA ALA A 11 4.13 -32.27 -31.87
C ALA A 11 4.70 -31.55 -30.63
N LEU A 12 5.15 -30.32 -30.79
CA LEU A 12 5.37 -29.41 -29.64
C LEU A 12 4.00 -29.17 -29.01
N LEU A 13 3.76 -29.81 -27.86
CA LEU A 13 2.67 -29.44 -26.98
C LEU A 13 3.01 -28.03 -26.42
N ALA A 14 2.40 -27.02 -27.01
CA ALA A 14 2.37 -25.70 -26.42
C ALA A 14 1.54 -25.81 -25.12
N PHE A 15 2.21 -25.89 -23.97
CA PHE A 15 1.55 -25.66 -22.69
C PHE A 15 0.96 -24.26 -22.74
N PRO A 16 -0.32 -24.07 -22.37
CA PRO A 16 -0.86 -22.73 -22.20
C PRO A 16 0.02 -22.02 -21.16
N VAL A 17 0.65 -20.93 -21.57
CA VAL A 17 1.26 -20.01 -20.62
C VAL A 17 0.11 -19.56 -19.72
N MET A 18 0.05 -20.11 -18.51
CA MET A 18 -0.89 -19.60 -17.48
C MET A 18 -0.63 -18.12 -17.39
N ALA A 19 -1.68 -17.32 -17.65
CA ALA A 19 -1.56 -15.88 -17.50
C ALA A 19 -1.05 -15.60 -16.08
N GLN A 20 0.07 -14.90 -16.02
CA GLN A 20 0.75 -14.62 -14.74
C GLN A 20 -0.18 -13.73 -13.91
N GLN A 21 -0.74 -14.28 -12.84
CA GLN A 21 -1.66 -13.57 -11.95
C GLN A 21 -1.00 -12.30 -11.42
N THR A 22 -1.74 -11.20 -11.33
CA THR A 22 -1.30 -9.97 -10.69
C THR A 22 -2.26 -9.57 -9.60
N VAL A 23 -1.71 -9.24 -8.45
CA VAL A 23 -2.44 -8.61 -7.34
C VAL A 23 -1.95 -7.18 -7.20
N ASP A 24 -2.86 -6.22 -7.39
CA ASP A 24 -2.60 -4.80 -7.22
C ASP A 24 -2.94 -4.39 -5.78
N VAL A 25 -1.91 -4.13 -4.97
CA VAL A 25 -2.10 -3.79 -3.55
C VAL A 25 -2.26 -2.28 -3.31
N HIS A 26 -2.08 -1.46 -4.35
CA HIS A 26 -2.13 -0.01 -4.24
C HIS A 26 -3.01 0.56 -5.34
N CYS A 27 -4.28 0.70 -5.05
CA CYS A 27 -5.24 1.40 -5.89
C CYS A 27 -6.30 2.10 -5.04
N HIS A 28 -7.00 3.04 -5.64
CA HIS A 28 -7.95 3.89 -4.94
C HIS A 28 -9.34 3.81 -5.58
N ASN A 29 -10.35 3.85 -4.72
CA ASN A 29 -11.74 3.96 -5.14
C ASN A 29 -12.34 5.27 -4.64
N VAL A 30 -12.53 6.19 -5.58
CA VAL A 30 -13.10 7.52 -5.31
C VAL A 30 -14.63 7.40 -5.36
N LEU A 31 -15.25 7.15 -4.22
CA LEU A 31 -16.71 6.97 -4.14
C LEU A 31 -17.43 8.31 -4.24
N PRO A 32 -18.63 8.36 -4.89
CA PRO A 32 -19.41 9.60 -5.04
C PRO A 32 -19.67 10.31 -3.70
N GLU A 33 -20.03 9.57 -2.67
CA GLU A 33 -20.33 10.14 -1.34
C GLU A 33 -19.09 10.80 -0.70
N PHE A 34 -17.90 10.29 -1.02
CA PHE A 34 -16.65 10.90 -0.57
C PHE A 34 -16.35 12.19 -1.34
N MET A 35 -16.61 12.21 -2.65
CA MET A 35 -16.50 13.44 -3.47
C MET A 35 -17.45 14.53 -3.00
N GLU A 36 -18.73 14.20 -2.80
CA GLU A 36 -19.72 15.13 -2.27
C GLU A 36 -19.32 15.69 -0.89
N PHE A 37 -18.71 14.85 -0.05
CA PHE A 37 -18.17 15.28 1.24
C PHE A 37 -17.06 16.32 1.06
N LEU A 38 -16.08 16.04 0.20
CA LEU A 38 -14.95 16.95 -0.05
C LEU A 38 -15.40 18.28 -0.66
N GLU A 39 -16.37 18.25 -1.55
CA GLU A 39 -16.94 19.46 -2.18
C GLU A 39 -17.64 20.36 -1.13
N ARG A 40 -18.42 19.76 -0.22
CA ARG A 40 -19.05 20.52 0.88
C ARG A 40 -18.06 21.20 1.81
N HIS A 41 -16.88 20.64 1.97
CA HIS A 41 -15.81 21.17 2.82
C HIS A 41 -14.76 21.99 2.03
N GLU A 42 -14.99 22.26 0.75
CA GLU A 42 -14.05 22.96 -0.13
C GLU A 42 -12.65 22.28 -0.16
N ALA A 43 -12.60 20.96 0.06
CA ALA A 43 -11.40 20.19 0.25
C ALA A 43 -10.97 19.36 -0.98
N SER A 44 -11.70 19.45 -2.09
CA SER A 44 -11.41 18.67 -3.31
C SER A 44 -10.04 18.96 -3.94
N MET A 45 -9.40 20.08 -3.56
CA MET A 45 -8.06 20.48 -3.97
C MET A 45 -7.06 20.54 -2.80
N GLU A 46 -7.36 19.95 -1.64
CA GLU A 46 -6.49 20.02 -0.45
C GLU A 46 -5.10 19.46 -0.75
N GLU A 47 -5.01 18.43 -1.58
CA GLU A 47 -3.73 17.80 -1.99
C GLU A 47 -3.10 18.44 -3.25
N THR A 48 -3.60 19.62 -3.66
CA THR A 48 -3.14 20.43 -4.80
C THR A 48 -3.37 19.82 -6.18
N PHE A 49 -4.17 18.76 -6.27
CA PHE A 49 -4.66 18.17 -7.54
C PHE A 49 -6.07 17.60 -7.34
N PRO A 50 -6.89 17.58 -8.41
CA PRO A 50 -8.25 17.04 -8.32
C PRO A 50 -8.21 15.52 -8.20
N LEU A 51 -9.17 14.95 -7.44
CA LEU A 51 -9.36 13.51 -7.47
C LEU A 51 -9.89 13.07 -8.83
N PRO A 52 -9.41 11.94 -9.37
CA PRO A 52 -9.90 11.39 -10.62
C PRO A 52 -11.31 10.80 -10.46
N GLU A 53 -12.06 10.77 -11.55
CA GLU A 53 -13.32 10.03 -11.60
C GLU A 53 -13.07 8.53 -11.47
N TRP A 54 -13.94 7.86 -10.71
CA TRP A 54 -13.83 6.42 -10.49
C TRP A 54 -15.22 5.75 -10.52
N ASN A 55 -15.30 4.57 -11.08
CA ASN A 55 -16.40 3.64 -10.90
C ASN A 55 -15.90 2.20 -11.04
N ALA A 56 -16.62 1.26 -10.42
CA ALA A 56 -16.21 -0.13 -10.36
C ALA A 56 -16.11 -0.80 -11.74
N GLU A 57 -16.99 -0.46 -12.67
CA GLU A 57 -16.97 -1.03 -14.03
C GLU A 57 -15.72 -0.61 -14.81
N ALA A 58 -15.32 0.66 -14.73
CA ALA A 58 -14.08 1.15 -15.35
C ALA A 58 -12.84 0.51 -14.70
N HIS A 59 -12.85 0.32 -13.38
CA HIS A 59 -11.77 -0.35 -12.66
C HIS A 59 -11.66 -1.81 -13.10
N LEU A 60 -12.75 -2.55 -13.17
CA LEU A 60 -12.76 -3.94 -13.66
C LEU A 60 -12.26 -4.06 -15.10
N ARG A 61 -12.67 -3.13 -16.00
CA ARG A 61 -12.13 -3.10 -17.37
C ARG A 61 -10.61 -2.88 -17.38
N PHE A 62 -10.11 -1.93 -16.58
CA PHE A 62 -8.67 -1.71 -16.44
C PHE A 62 -7.96 -2.98 -15.97
N MET A 63 -8.50 -3.65 -14.95
CA MET A 63 -7.92 -4.90 -14.45
C MET A 63 -7.88 -5.98 -15.54
N ASP A 64 -8.97 -6.15 -16.30
CA ASP A 64 -9.03 -7.14 -17.39
C ASP A 64 -8.01 -6.84 -18.50
N GLU A 65 -7.91 -5.59 -18.93
CA GLU A 65 -6.97 -5.15 -19.97
C GLU A 65 -5.50 -5.24 -19.53
N ALA A 66 -5.22 -4.97 -18.25
CA ALA A 66 -3.87 -5.02 -17.69
C ALA A 66 -3.44 -6.43 -17.23
N GLY A 67 -4.38 -7.40 -17.14
CA GLY A 67 -4.11 -8.72 -16.58
C GLY A 67 -3.93 -8.69 -15.06
N ILE A 68 -4.70 -7.84 -14.36
CA ILE A 68 -4.80 -7.77 -12.91
C ILE A 68 -6.00 -8.60 -12.47
N GLU A 69 -5.78 -9.59 -11.64
CA GLU A 69 -6.85 -10.48 -11.16
C GLU A 69 -7.53 -9.93 -9.92
N LEU A 70 -6.77 -9.34 -9.01
CA LEU A 70 -7.24 -8.88 -7.71
C LEU A 70 -6.68 -7.49 -7.41
N SER A 71 -7.52 -6.56 -6.95
CA SER A 71 -7.11 -5.23 -6.51
C SER A 71 -7.55 -4.96 -5.08
N VAL A 72 -6.69 -4.29 -4.30
CA VAL A 72 -6.96 -3.92 -2.91
C VAL A 72 -7.41 -2.46 -2.86
N LEU A 73 -8.71 -2.24 -2.73
CA LEU A 73 -9.30 -0.91 -2.70
C LEU A 73 -8.92 -0.15 -1.42
N SER A 74 -8.60 1.13 -1.54
CA SER A 74 -8.35 2.01 -0.41
C SER A 74 -8.83 3.43 -0.66
N MET A 75 -9.23 4.14 0.42
CA MET A 75 -9.63 5.54 0.35
C MET A 75 -8.44 6.40 -0.11
N PRO A 76 -8.61 7.29 -1.12
CA PRO A 76 -7.56 8.23 -1.51
C PRO A 76 -7.33 9.30 -0.45
N ALA A 77 -6.29 10.14 -0.65
CA ALA A 77 -6.17 11.44 0.01
C ALA A 77 -7.17 12.43 -0.63
N PRO A 78 -7.63 13.48 0.09
CA PRO A 78 -7.30 13.84 1.46
C PRO A 78 -8.02 13.01 2.53
N GLN A 79 -7.71 13.27 3.81
CA GLN A 79 -8.43 12.66 4.93
C GLN A 79 -9.82 13.30 5.11
N PRO A 80 -10.84 12.51 5.52
CA PRO A 80 -12.21 13.01 5.67
C PRO A 80 -12.47 13.78 6.98
N TYR A 81 -11.45 14.30 7.65
CA TYR A 81 -11.62 15.09 8.87
C TYR A 81 -11.45 16.58 8.61
N HIS A 82 -12.54 17.34 8.78
CA HIS A 82 -12.59 18.79 8.61
C HIS A 82 -13.16 19.52 9.85
N GLY A 83 -12.84 19.01 11.06
CA GLY A 83 -13.20 19.64 12.32
C GLY A 83 -14.42 19.05 13.04
N ASP A 84 -15.24 18.24 12.37
CA ASP A 84 -16.38 17.52 12.95
C ASP A 84 -16.08 16.02 13.06
N ALA A 85 -15.90 15.53 14.30
CA ALA A 85 -15.58 14.12 14.55
C ALA A 85 -16.74 13.19 14.21
N ASP A 86 -18.00 13.61 14.45
CA ASP A 86 -19.16 12.77 14.15
C ASP A 86 -19.40 12.65 12.65
N GLU A 87 -19.18 13.73 11.89
CA GLU A 87 -19.24 13.67 10.44
C GLU A 87 -18.14 12.77 9.88
N ASN A 88 -16.91 12.89 10.39
CA ASN A 88 -15.79 12.02 10.03
C ASN A 88 -16.12 10.55 10.28
N ARG A 89 -16.66 10.20 11.44
CA ARG A 89 -17.10 8.82 11.75
C ARG A 89 -18.14 8.31 10.75
N ARG A 90 -19.12 9.15 10.40
CA ARG A 90 -20.19 8.77 9.47
C ARG A 90 -19.68 8.52 8.06
N ILE A 91 -18.83 9.41 7.54
CA ILE A 91 -18.31 9.26 6.17
C ILE A 91 -17.36 8.06 6.06
N VAL A 92 -16.49 7.85 7.04
CA VAL A 92 -15.57 6.69 7.08
C VAL A 92 -16.37 5.39 7.14
N ARG A 93 -17.37 5.28 8.03
CA ARG A 93 -18.24 4.11 8.14
C ARG A 93 -18.94 3.79 6.81
N ARG A 94 -19.57 4.79 6.17
CA ARG A 94 -20.23 4.60 4.87
C ARG A 94 -19.28 4.16 3.78
N TYR A 95 -18.10 4.72 3.76
CA TYR A 95 -17.06 4.35 2.81
C TYR A 95 -16.64 2.88 2.99
N ASN A 96 -16.35 2.45 4.21
CA ASN A 96 -15.97 1.07 4.50
C ASN A 96 -17.08 0.08 4.16
N GLU A 97 -18.35 0.40 4.47
CA GLU A 97 -19.51 -0.41 4.10
C GLU A 97 -19.70 -0.49 2.58
N ALA A 98 -19.43 0.59 1.84
CA ALA A 98 -19.46 0.57 0.38
C ALA A 98 -18.37 -0.31 -0.21
N CYS A 99 -17.15 -0.28 0.34
CA CYS A 99 -16.08 -1.19 -0.06
C CYS A 99 -16.42 -2.66 0.22
N ALA A 100 -17.03 -2.96 1.38
CA ALA A 100 -17.49 -4.30 1.70
C ALA A 100 -18.56 -4.80 0.71
N ARG A 101 -19.49 -3.92 0.30
CA ARG A 101 -20.47 -4.24 -0.77
C ARG A 101 -19.78 -4.53 -2.10
N LEU A 102 -18.87 -3.68 -2.55
CA LEU A 102 -18.11 -3.89 -3.79
C LEU A 102 -17.36 -5.23 -3.80
N LYS A 103 -16.73 -5.58 -2.69
CA LYS A 103 -16.06 -6.88 -2.51
C LYS A 103 -17.04 -8.05 -2.65
N SER A 104 -18.25 -7.92 -2.09
CA SER A 104 -19.30 -8.94 -2.16
C SER A 104 -19.93 -9.05 -3.56
N GLU A 105 -20.12 -7.94 -4.25
CA GLU A 105 -20.70 -7.86 -5.59
C GLU A 105 -19.74 -8.33 -6.69
N CYS A 106 -18.42 -8.20 -6.45
CA CYS A 106 -17.36 -8.57 -7.39
C CYS A 106 -16.42 -9.62 -6.74
N PRO A 107 -16.90 -10.83 -6.42
CA PRO A 107 -16.13 -11.83 -5.68
C PRO A 107 -14.86 -12.23 -6.45
N GLY A 108 -13.72 -12.24 -5.74
CA GLY A 108 -12.43 -12.58 -6.32
C GLY A 108 -11.76 -11.46 -7.13
N ARG A 109 -12.39 -10.27 -7.23
CA ARG A 109 -11.81 -9.13 -7.93
C ARG A 109 -11.35 -8.02 -6.99
N PHE A 110 -12.03 -7.82 -5.86
CA PHE A 110 -11.68 -6.79 -4.89
C PHE A 110 -11.46 -7.35 -3.49
N LEU A 111 -10.38 -6.92 -2.88
CA LEU A 111 -10.17 -6.80 -1.44
C LEU A 111 -10.29 -5.34 -1.06
N PHE A 112 -10.33 -5.01 0.23
CA PHE A 112 -10.27 -3.61 0.65
C PHE A 112 -9.56 -3.43 1.99
N CYS A 113 -8.87 -2.30 2.12
CA CYS A 113 -8.35 -1.79 3.37
C CYS A 113 -9.26 -0.69 3.89
N ALA A 114 -9.81 -0.88 5.09
CA ALA A 114 -10.72 0.07 5.69
C ALA A 114 -10.00 1.34 6.14
N SER A 115 -10.64 2.49 5.99
CA SER A 115 -10.20 3.76 6.56
C SER A 115 -10.66 3.92 8.00
N LEU A 116 -9.96 4.74 8.79
CA LEU A 116 -10.28 4.99 10.19
C LEU A 116 -10.53 6.48 10.44
N PRO A 117 -11.46 6.84 11.36
CA PRO A 117 -11.85 8.23 11.61
C PRO A 117 -10.86 8.97 12.53
N LEU A 118 -9.55 8.85 12.26
CA LEU A 118 -8.55 9.65 12.95
C LEU A 118 -8.76 11.16 12.65
N PRO A 119 -8.41 12.04 13.59
CA PRO A 119 -7.59 11.83 14.77
C PRO A 119 -8.35 11.33 16.02
N ASP A 120 -9.65 10.99 15.95
CA ASP A 120 -10.37 10.41 17.09
C ASP A 120 -9.96 8.94 17.29
N VAL A 121 -9.03 8.72 18.21
CA VAL A 121 -8.44 7.38 18.44
C VAL A 121 -9.47 6.37 18.96
N ALA A 122 -10.39 6.79 19.83
CA ALA A 122 -11.42 5.91 20.35
C ALA A 122 -12.35 5.42 19.22
N ALA A 123 -12.80 6.34 18.37
CA ALA A 123 -13.60 6.00 17.20
C ALA A 123 -12.81 5.15 16.19
N ALA A 124 -11.51 5.41 16.04
CA ALA A 124 -10.65 4.61 15.15
C ALA A 124 -10.51 3.17 15.64
N VAL A 125 -10.41 2.95 16.95
CA VAL A 125 -10.40 1.61 17.57
C VAL A 125 -11.72 0.88 17.29
N GLU A 126 -12.87 1.53 17.56
CA GLU A 126 -14.19 0.97 17.30
C GLU A 126 -14.38 0.60 15.82
N GLU A 127 -13.97 1.50 14.92
CA GLU A 127 -14.08 1.29 13.48
C GLU A 127 -13.15 0.19 12.98
N ALA A 128 -11.93 0.09 13.50
CA ALA A 128 -10.99 -0.98 13.14
C ALA A 128 -11.55 -2.36 13.50
N VAL A 129 -12.11 -2.50 14.72
CA VAL A 129 -12.78 -3.73 15.15
C VAL A 129 -13.96 -4.07 14.24
N TYR A 130 -14.83 -3.10 13.99
CA TYR A 130 -15.99 -3.31 13.13
C TYR A 130 -15.61 -3.69 11.69
N ALA A 131 -14.64 -2.99 11.12
CA ALA A 131 -14.21 -3.24 9.75
C ALA A 131 -13.56 -4.62 9.59
N LEU A 132 -12.67 -5.01 10.49
CA LEU A 132 -11.95 -6.29 10.41
C LEU A 132 -12.85 -7.46 10.78
N ASP A 133 -13.63 -7.35 11.86
CA ASP A 133 -14.37 -8.47 12.43
C ASP A 133 -15.77 -8.63 11.82
N THR A 134 -16.41 -7.55 11.36
CA THR A 134 -17.79 -7.56 10.85
C THR A 134 -17.89 -7.35 9.34
N LEU A 135 -17.21 -6.32 8.80
CA LEU A 135 -17.25 -6.04 7.36
C LEU A 135 -16.33 -6.96 6.56
N GLY A 136 -15.41 -7.66 7.22
CA GLY A 136 -14.45 -8.54 6.57
C GLY A 136 -13.42 -7.80 5.74
N ALA A 137 -13.00 -6.61 6.20
CA ALA A 137 -11.86 -5.89 5.64
C ALA A 137 -10.61 -6.79 5.63
N ASP A 138 -9.79 -6.62 4.61
CA ASP A 138 -8.56 -7.41 4.44
C ASP A 138 -7.35 -6.75 5.09
N GLY A 139 -7.49 -5.46 5.43
CA GLY A 139 -6.52 -4.66 6.12
C GLY A 139 -7.07 -3.30 6.51
N ILE A 140 -6.18 -2.44 6.98
CA ILE A 140 -6.47 -1.05 7.36
C ILE A 140 -5.59 -0.11 6.52
N LYS A 141 -6.16 0.98 6.04
CA LYS A 141 -5.41 2.09 5.42
C LYS A 141 -5.18 3.16 6.48
N LEU A 142 -3.94 3.51 6.72
CA LEU A 142 -3.56 4.64 7.57
C LEU A 142 -2.85 5.72 6.75
N ALA A 143 -3.17 6.97 7.06
CA ALA A 143 -2.43 8.10 6.54
C ALA A 143 -1.05 8.22 7.22
N THR A 144 -0.09 8.82 6.53
CA THR A 144 1.24 9.12 7.09
C THR A 144 1.14 10.00 8.33
N ASN A 145 0.19 10.93 8.34
CA ASN A 145 -0.16 11.71 9.52
C ASN A 145 -1.66 12.02 9.56
N SER A 146 -2.23 12.18 10.75
CA SER A 146 -3.57 12.68 10.96
C SER A 146 -3.49 14.06 11.62
N ARG A 147 -3.61 15.11 10.80
CA ARG A 147 -3.50 16.51 11.26
C ARG A 147 -2.21 16.75 12.07
N GLY A 148 -1.09 16.19 11.65
CA GLY A 148 0.22 16.30 12.30
C GLY A 148 0.50 15.27 13.39
N GLN A 149 -0.42 14.36 13.68
CA GLN A 149 -0.18 13.21 14.54
C GLN A 149 0.35 12.05 13.72
N TYR A 150 1.55 11.61 14.00
CA TYR A 150 2.27 10.55 13.28
C TYR A 150 2.20 9.21 14.02
N LEU A 151 2.30 8.11 13.27
CA LEU A 151 2.50 6.79 13.86
C LEU A 151 3.77 6.78 14.70
N GLY A 152 3.66 6.25 15.93
CA GLY A 152 4.66 6.37 16.97
C GLY A 152 4.27 7.30 18.11
N ASP A 153 3.24 8.12 17.93
CA ASP A 153 2.61 8.86 19.02
C ASP A 153 1.95 7.86 20.00
N PRO A 154 2.26 7.93 21.31
CA PRO A 154 1.66 7.04 22.32
C PRO A 154 0.12 7.08 22.38
N ALA A 155 -0.51 8.18 21.95
CA ALA A 155 -1.96 8.26 21.86
C ALA A 155 -2.57 7.23 20.88
N LEU A 156 -1.78 6.72 19.93
CA LEU A 156 -2.19 5.69 18.96
C LEU A 156 -1.94 4.25 19.45
N ASP A 157 -1.35 4.05 20.63
CA ASP A 157 -0.99 2.73 21.13
C ASP A 157 -2.20 1.80 21.25
N SER A 158 -3.35 2.29 21.73
CA SER A 158 -4.59 1.48 21.81
C SER A 158 -5.09 1.00 20.45
N LEU A 159 -4.93 1.81 19.40
CA LEU A 159 -5.22 1.38 18.03
C LEU A 159 -4.21 0.33 17.57
N MET A 160 -2.93 0.54 17.84
CA MET A 160 -1.89 -0.41 17.47
C MET A 160 -2.04 -1.75 18.18
N ASP A 161 -2.48 -1.79 19.45
CA ASP A 161 -2.81 -3.00 20.19
C ASP A 161 -3.89 -3.82 19.46
N VAL A 162 -4.99 -3.17 19.07
CA VAL A 162 -6.11 -3.80 18.35
C VAL A 162 -5.67 -4.34 16.98
N LEU A 163 -4.83 -3.60 16.26
CA LEU A 163 -4.30 -4.05 14.96
C LEU A 163 -3.34 -5.23 15.13
N ASN A 164 -2.52 -5.22 16.19
CA ASN A 164 -1.58 -6.30 16.48
C ASN A 164 -2.31 -7.59 16.88
N GLU A 165 -3.33 -7.52 17.74
CA GLU A 165 -4.16 -8.67 18.11
C GLU A 165 -4.83 -9.35 16.91
N ARG A 166 -5.13 -8.58 15.85
CA ARG A 166 -5.78 -9.07 14.62
C ARG A 166 -4.82 -9.40 13.50
N HIS A 167 -3.51 -9.36 13.76
CA HIS A 167 -2.47 -9.58 12.74
C HIS A 167 -2.70 -8.74 11.49
N ALA A 168 -3.11 -7.49 11.67
CA ALA A 168 -3.60 -6.64 10.61
C ALA A 168 -2.52 -6.31 9.57
N VAL A 169 -2.92 -6.27 8.30
CA VAL A 169 -2.15 -5.60 7.25
C VAL A 169 -2.52 -4.13 7.27
N VAL A 170 -1.51 -3.26 7.36
CA VAL A 170 -1.67 -1.82 7.35
C VAL A 170 -1.02 -1.24 6.10
N ILE A 171 -1.82 -0.72 5.18
CA ILE A 171 -1.32 0.05 4.04
C ILE A 171 -1.14 1.50 4.50
N LEU A 172 0.09 2.02 4.43
CA LEU A 172 0.32 3.45 4.60
C LEU A 172 0.02 4.18 3.29
N HIS A 173 -0.56 5.37 3.39
CA HIS A 173 -0.70 6.24 2.23
C HIS A 173 -0.34 7.68 2.62
N PRO A 174 0.49 8.37 1.83
CA PRO A 174 0.88 9.74 2.12
C PRO A 174 -0.31 10.69 2.05
N HIS A 175 -0.23 11.70 2.89
CA HIS A 175 -1.14 12.84 2.93
C HIS A 175 -0.31 14.11 3.06
N ARG A 176 -0.96 15.25 2.81
CA ARG A 176 -0.39 16.57 3.01
C ARG A 176 0.31 16.67 4.38
N PRO A 177 1.58 17.11 4.46
CA PRO A 177 2.25 17.34 5.74
C PRO A 177 1.58 18.47 6.53
N VAL A 178 1.70 18.43 7.84
CA VAL A 178 1.16 19.48 8.73
C VAL A 178 2.25 19.89 9.73
N PRO A 179 2.78 21.12 9.65
CA PRO A 179 2.50 22.15 8.63
C PRO A 179 3.16 21.86 7.29
N VAL A 180 2.59 22.38 6.21
CA VAL A 180 3.20 22.40 4.89
C VAL A 180 3.63 23.83 4.54
N ASN A 181 4.71 23.96 3.79
CA ASN A 181 5.10 25.25 3.21
C ASN A 181 4.61 25.32 1.75
N ASP A 182 3.44 25.86 1.55
CA ASP A 182 2.79 25.98 0.23
C ASP A 182 3.59 26.82 -0.79
N GLY A 183 4.58 27.58 -0.33
CA GLY A 183 5.46 28.38 -1.20
C GLY A 183 6.66 27.60 -1.77
N LEU A 184 6.91 26.38 -1.29
CA LEU A 184 8.02 25.56 -1.78
C LEU A 184 7.51 24.56 -2.82
N ILE A 185 8.25 24.41 -3.91
CA ILE A 185 7.98 23.46 -5.01
C ILE A 185 6.55 23.63 -5.56
N ALA A 186 6.02 24.86 -5.53
CA ALA A 186 4.64 25.19 -5.89
C ALA A 186 4.27 24.94 -7.37
N SER A 187 5.25 24.60 -8.22
CA SER A 187 5.04 24.33 -9.65
C SER A 187 4.60 22.88 -9.95
N VAL A 188 4.55 22.01 -8.95
CA VAL A 188 4.14 20.61 -9.07
C VAL A 188 3.19 20.23 -7.93
N PRO A 189 2.32 19.21 -8.12
CA PRO A 189 1.47 18.72 -7.04
C PRO A 189 2.27 18.21 -5.83
N LEU A 190 1.67 18.26 -4.63
CA LEU A 190 2.27 17.72 -3.38
C LEU A 190 2.73 16.26 -3.55
N ALA A 191 2.02 15.48 -4.34
CA ALA A 191 2.34 14.09 -4.62
C ALA A 191 3.75 13.89 -5.22
N ALA A 192 4.31 14.90 -5.91
CA ALA A 192 5.61 14.78 -6.56
C ALA A 192 6.79 14.76 -5.58
N TYR A 193 6.68 15.45 -4.44
CA TYR A 193 7.77 15.56 -3.46
C TYR A 193 7.30 15.34 -2.02
N GLU A 194 6.22 16.03 -1.61
CA GLU A 194 5.80 15.99 -0.20
C GLU A 194 5.33 14.58 0.20
N TYR A 195 4.67 13.83 -0.67
CA TYR A 195 4.23 12.48 -0.38
C TYR A 195 5.40 11.52 -0.09
N PRO A 196 6.43 11.42 -0.95
CA PRO A 196 7.63 10.65 -0.62
C PRO A 196 8.33 11.11 0.66
N ALA A 197 8.39 12.43 0.90
CA ALA A 197 8.98 12.98 2.11
C ALA A 197 8.18 12.60 3.36
N GLU A 198 6.84 12.69 3.33
CA GLU A 198 5.96 12.30 4.43
C GLU A 198 5.99 10.80 4.73
N THR A 199 5.95 9.96 3.69
CA THR A 199 6.12 8.51 3.88
C THR A 199 7.44 8.22 4.60
N THR A 200 8.53 8.82 4.13
CA THR A 200 9.85 8.64 4.74
C THR A 200 9.87 9.10 6.19
N ARG A 201 9.34 10.31 6.47
CA ARG A 201 9.26 10.87 7.83
C ARG A 201 8.49 9.94 8.77
N THR A 202 7.33 9.46 8.33
CA THR A 202 6.46 8.58 9.12
C THR A 202 7.15 7.26 9.45
N VAL A 203 7.75 6.59 8.46
CA VAL A 203 8.41 5.31 8.69
C VAL A 203 9.62 5.46 9.60
N LEU A 204 10.43 6.51 9.41
CA LEU A 204 11.54 6.79 10.32
C LEU A 204 11.06 7.11 11.74
N ASN A 205 9.93 7.80 11.90
CA ASN A 205 9.32 8.05 13.20
C ASN A 205 8.82 6.75 13.86
N MET A 206 8.17 5.88 13.09
CA MET A 206 7.75 4.54 13.57
C MET A 206 8.93 3.73 14.08
N ILE A 207 10.03 3.70 13.35
CA ILE A 207 11.27 3.01 13.75
C ILE A 207 11.85 3.63 15.02
N ALA A 208 11.93 4.97 15.08
CA ALA A 208 12.46 5.69 16.24
C ALA A 208 11.68 5.41 17.53
N HIS A 209 10.37 5.12 17.42
CA HIS A 209 9.50 4.75 18.53
C HIS A 209 9.31 3.23 18.69
N ASN A 210 10.09 2.43 17.97
CA ASN A 210 10.02 0.97 17.97
C ASN A 210 8.60 0.42 17.67
N VAL A 211 7.78 1.11 16.88
CA VAL A 211 6.40 0.69 16.57
C VAL A 211 6.37 -0.73 15.97
N PRO A 212 7.13 -1.06 14.89
CA PRO A 212 7.07 -2.41 14.34
C PRO A 212 7.64 -3.48 15.30
N ALA A 213 8.57 -3.11 16.18
CA ALA A 213 9.14 -4.02 17.16
C ALA A 213 8.19 -4.26 18.35
N ARG A 214 7.38 -3.26 18.73
CA ARG A 214 6.36 -3.35 19.78
C ARG A 214 5.11 -4.09 19.30
N TYR A 215 4.79 -3.97 18.02
CA TYR A 215 3.61 -4.57 17.38
C TYR A 215 4.03 -5.53 16.26
N PRO A 216 4.64 -6.67 16.62
CA PRO A 216 5.31 -7.56 15.66
C PRO A 216 4.37 -8.31 14.73
N ASP A 217 3.09 -8.35 15.05
CA ASP A 217 2.07 -9.03 14.25
C ASP A 217 1.41 -8.11 13.23
N VAL A 218 1.62 -6.79 13.33
CA VAL A 218 1.20 -5.84 12.29
C VAL A 218 2.19 -5.86 11.14
N ARG A 219 1.69 -5.99 9.92
CA ARG A 219 2.47 -5.93 8.67
C ARG A 219 2.17 -4.64 7.96
N PHE A 220 3.19 -3.84 7.69
CA PHE A 220 3.05 -2.54 7.06
C PHE A 220 3.44 -2.58 5.59
N VAL A 221 2.59 -2.06 4.71
CA VAL A 221 2.90 -1.83 3.29
C VAL A 221 3.28 -0.36 3.13
N ILE A 222 4.52 -0.13 2.74
CA ILE A 222 5.10 1.20 2.54
C ILE A 222 5.00 1.54 1.06
N PRO A 223 4.34 2.65 0.69
CA PRO A 223 4.02 2.95 -0.69
C PRO A 223 5.20 3.51 -1.48
N HIS A 224 5.01 3.56 -2.82
CA HIS A 224 5.83 4.27 -3.77
C HIS A 224 7.30 3.87 -3.71
N CYS A 225 7.59 2.57 -3.87
CA CYS A 225 8.94 2.00 -3.83
C CYS A 225 9.74 2.38 -2.57
N GLY A 226 9.07 2.52 -1.42
CA GLY A 226 9.71 2.92 -0.17
C GLY A 226 10.13 4.39 -0.11
N SER A 227 9.74 5.21 -1.10
CA SER A 227 9.97 6.66 -1.14
C SER A 227 11.46 7.02 -0.99
N PHE A 228 11.86 7.84 -0.01
CA PHE A 228 13.28 8.20 0.22
C PHE A 228 13.96 7.32 1.28
N LEU A 229 13.29 6.27 1.80
CA LEU A 229 13.82 5.39 2.84
C LEU A 229 15.18 4.78 2.50
N PRO A 230 15.42 4.25 1.27
CA PRO A 230 16.71 3.64 0.95
C PRO A 230 17.91 4.58 1.14
N LEU A 231 17.69 5.88 0.97
CA LEU A 231 18.73 6.90 1.17
C LEU A 231 18.80 7.43 2.61
N ALA A 232 17.65 7.53 3.29
CA ALA A 232 17.56 8.11 4.63
C ALA A 232 17.89 7.13 5.74
N LEU A 233 17.46 5.86 5.61
CA LEU A 233 17.54 4.85 6.65
C LEU A 233 18.99 4.51 7.06
N PRO A 234 19.94 4.23 6.15
CA PRO A 234 21.33 3.93 6.52
C PRO A 234 21.99 5.06 7.30
N ARG A 235 21.69 6.32 6.92
CA ARG A 235 22.20 7.50 7.62
C ARG A 235 21.63 7.61 9.04
N MET A 236 20.32 7.43 9.19
CA MET A 236 19.65 7.48 10.49
C MET A 236 20.19 6.39 11.42
N GLU A 237 20.30 5.16 10.94
CA GLU A 237 20.84 4.03 11.70
C GLU A 237 22.27 4.27 12.18
N ALA A 238 23.16 4.71 11.28
CA ALA A 238 24.57 4.98 11.62
C ALA A 238 24.69 6.05 12.70
N ILE A 239 23.96 7.16 12.58
CA ILE A 239 23.95 8.25 13.55
C ILE A 239 23.39 7.76 14.89
N HIS A 240 22.23 7.08 14.86
CA HIS A 240 21.59 6.55 16.07
C HIS A 240 22.54 5.60 16.83
N ARG A 241 23.13 4.60 16.14
CA ARG A 241 24.07 3.65 16.77
C ARG A 241 25.26 4.36 17.43
N ALA A 242 25.82 5.38 16.77
CA ALA A 242 26.92 6.17 17.33
C ALA A 242 26.50 6.98 18.57
N MET A 243 25.27 7.51 18.61
CA MET A 243 24.76 8.30 19.74
C MET A 243 24.32 7.38 20.89
N ALA A 244 23.69 6.24 20.60
CA ALA A 244 23.29 5.25 21.59
C ALA A 244 24.52 4.65 22.32
N ALA A 245 25.61 4.40 21.59
CA ALA A 245 26.87 3.92 22.18
C ALA A 245 27.49 4.92 23.20
N LYS A 246 27.12 6.20 23.11
CA LYS A 246 27.51 7.26 24.06
C LYS A 246 26.46 7.47 25.18
N GLY A 247 25.39 6.68 25.22
CA GLY A 247 24.30 6.86 26.17
C GLY A 247 23.43 8.10 25.94
N LEU A 248 23.47 8.70 24.75
CA LEU A 248 22.76 9.93 24.42
C LEU A 248 21.38 9.67 23.80
N MET A 249 21.10 8.43 23.38
CA MET A 249 19.81 8.02 22.80
C MET A 249 19.42 6.66 23.37
N GLY A 250 18.09 6.40 23.39
CA GLY A 250 17.53 5.11 23.76
C GLY A 250 17.83 4.04 22.69
N ASN A 251 17.46 2.80 22.97
CA ASN A 251 17.69 1.70 22.05
C ASN A 251 16.60 1.64 20.96
N ILE A 252 17.00 1.42 19.72
CA ILE A 252 16.13 1.05 18.60
C ILE A 252 16.46 -0.38 18.18
N ASP A 253 15.46 -1.23 18.11
CA ASP A 253 15.57 -2.57 17.55
C ASP A 253 15.43 -2.49 16.01
N TRP A 254 16.55 -2.19 15.35
CA TRP A 254 16.60 -1.99 13.90
C TRP A 254 16.20 -3.24 13.14
N GLU A 255 16.71 -4.39 13.54
CA GLU A 255 16.47 -5.65 12.85
C GLU A 255 14.98 -6.02 12.91
N ARG A 256 14.38 -5.98 14.09
CA ARG A 256 12.98 -6.32 14.29
C ARG A 256 12.05 -5.30 13.63
N SER A 257 12.43 -4.01 13.66
CA SER A 257 11.64 -2.95 13.06
C SER A 257 11.51 -3.07 11.53
N LEU A 258 12.50 -3.66 10.85
CA LEU A 258 12.48 -3.77 9.38
C LEU A 258 11.78 -5.03 8.87
N ARG A 259 11.59 -6.06 9.71
CA ARG A 259 11.03 -7.35 9.28
C ARG A 259 9.59 -7.28 8.78
N ASN A 260 8.79 -6.37 9.32
CA ASN A 260 7.35 -6.28 9.06
C ASN A 260 7.00 -5.27 7.96
N PHE A 261 8.01 -4.72 7.29
CA PHE A 261 7.80 -3.81 6.17
C PHE A 261 7.77 -4.55 4.85
N TYR A 262 6.70 -4.32 4.11
CA TYR A 262 6.53 -4.64 2.71
C TYR A 262 6.51 -3.35 1.91
N TYR A 263 6.81 -3.40 0.63
CA TYR A 263 6.93 -2.21 -0.19
C TYR A 263 6.18 -2.41 -1.50
N ASP A 264 5.24 -1.54 -1.82
CA ASP A 264 4.64 -1.58 -3.13
C ASP A 264 5.49 -0.85 -4.18
N LEU A 265 5.29 -1.22 -5.43
CA LEU A 265 5.98 -0.68 -6.57
C LEU A 265 5.10 0.32 -7.35
N ALA A 266 4.17 1.00 -6.68
CA ALA A 266 3.37 2.08 -7.28
C ALA A 266 4.24 3.29 -7.65
N GLY A 267 3.72 4.13 -8.52
CA GLY A 267 4.42 5.30 -9.03
C GLY A 267 5.31 4.98 -10.23
N ASN A 268 6.63 5.12 -10.11
CA ASN A 268 7.54 4.91 -11.23
C ASN A 268 8.66 3.91 -10.88
N PRO A 269 8.39 2.59 -10.88
CA PRO A 269 9.33 1.54 -10.52
C PRO A 269 10.35 1.27 -11.65
N THR A 270 11.28 2.19 -11.88
CA THR A 270 12.39 1.94 -12.80
C THR A 270 13.36 0.90 -12.22
N PRO A 271 14.20 0.24 -13.04
CA PRO A 271 15.22 -0.69 -12.56
C PRO A 271 16.10 -0.10 -11.47
N GLU A 272 16.49 1.17 -11.59
CA GLU A 272 17.36 1.86 -10.65
C GLU A 272 16.65 2.08 -9.30
N VAL A 273 15.36 2.45 -9.34
CA VAL A 273 14.54 2.65 -8.13
C VAL A 273 14.36 1.32 -7.38
N VAL A 274 13.99 0.25 -8.09
CA VAL A 274 13.81 -1.07 -7.47
C VAL A 274 15.12 -1.62 -6.89
N ARG A 275 16.25 -1.48 -7.61
CA ARG A 275 17.56 -1.89 -7.09
C ARG A 275 17.97 -1.08 -5.86
N THR A 276 17.65 0.22 -5.84
CA THR A 276 17.89 1.07 -4.66
C THR A 276 17.04 0.61 -3.49
N LEU A 277 15.76 0.30 -3.70
CA LEU A 277 14.89 -0.26 -2.66
C LEU A 277 15.43 -1.59 -2.10
N LEU A 278 15.95 -2.47 -2.94
CA LEU A 278 16.54 -3.74 -2.54
C LEU A 278 17.81 -3.61 -1.70
N THR A 279 18.36 -2.42 -1.52
CA THR A 279 19.44 -2.20 -0.53
C THR A 279 18.96 -2.26 0.93
N ILE A 280 17.64 -2.15 1.17
CA ILE A 280 17.05 -2.15 2.52
C ILE A 280 16.00 -3.26 2.73
N THR A 281 15.70 -4.04 1.71
CA THR A 281 14.71 -5.12 1.78
C THR A 281 15.05 -6.26 0.84
N ALA A 282 14.24 -7.32 0.84
CA ALA A 282 14.37 -8.48 -0.04
C ALA A 282 13.21 -8.59 -1.03
N PRO A 283 13.37 -9.30 -2.17
CA PRO A 283 12.32 -9.44 -3.18
C PRO A 283 10.98 -10.01 -2.66
N GLU A 284 11.03 -10.81 -1.60
CA GLU A 284 9.86 -11.41 -0.95
C GLU A 284 8.95 -10.38 -0.25
N HIS A 285 9.44 -9.16 -0.04
CA HIS A 285 8.72 -8.04 0.55
C HIS A 285 8.24 -7.02 -0.48
N LEU A 286 8.52 -7.25 -1.78
CA LEU A 286 8.03 -6.39 -2.85
C LEU A 286 6.64 -6.83 -3.31
N LEU A 287 5.78 -5.84 -3.59
CA LEU A 287 4.39 -6.02 -4.01
C LEU A 287 4.13 -5.15 -5.25
N TYR A 288 3.29 -5.61 -6.17
CA TYR A 288 2.85 -4.74 -7.25
C TYR A 288 1.77 -3.77 -6.77
N GLY A 289 1.87 -2.50 -7.18
CA GLY A 289 0.88 -1.45 -7.00
C GLY A 289 0.78 -0.58 -8.24
N SER A 290 -0.43 -0.20 -8.65
CA SER A 290 -0.66 0.62 -9.85
C SER A 290 -0.82 2.10 -9.57
N ASP A 291 -1.33 2.45 -8.40
CA ASP A 291 -1.80 3.79 -8.05
C ASP A 291 -3.00 4.23 -8.93
N TYR A 292 -3.78 3.27 -9.44
CA TYR A 292 -5.01 3.56 -10.18
C TYR A 292 -6.00 4.31 -9.27
N PRO A 293 -6.68 5.35 -9.75
CA PRO A 293 -6.83 5.82 -11.12
C PRO A 293 -6.07 7.12 -11.45
N TYR A 294 -5.00 7.44 -10.75
CA TYR A 294 -4.28 8.72 -10.93
C TYR A 294 -3.59 8.88 -12.28
N LEU A 295 -3.34 7.81 -13.00
CA LEU A 295 -2.89 7.83 -14.39
C LEU A 295 -3.91 7.13 -15.29
N PRO A 296 -3.95 7.45 -16.59
CA PRO A 296 -4.78 6.75 -17.56
C PRO A 296 -4.53 5.23 -17.54
N ALA A 297 -5.59 4.45 -17.71
CA ALA A 297 -5.54 2.98 -17.64
C ALA A 297 -4.52 2.35 -18.58
N ASP A 298 -4.43 2.87 -19.83
CA ASP A 298 -3.47 2.42 -20.85
C ASP A 298 -2.02 2.71 -20.45
N ALA A 299 -1.76 3.84 -19.81
CA ALA A 299 -0.44 4.19 -19.28
C ALA A 299 -0.03 3.24 -18.16
N LEU A 300 -0.96 2.92 -17.22
CA LEU A 300 -0.72 1.99 -16.12
C LEU A 300 -0.50 0.55 -16.63
N ALA A 301 -1.32 0.09 -17.58
CA ALA A 301 -1.13 -1.21 -18.22
C ALA A 301 0.23 -1.28 -18.94
N GLY A 302 0.64 -0.19 -19.60
CA GLY A 302 1.96 -0.05 -20.21
C GLY A 302 3.10 -0.12 -19.18
N ASN A 303 2.94 0.52 -18.01
CA ASN A 303 3.90 0.47 -16.90
C ASN A 303 4.06 -0.95 -16.37
N LEU A 304 2.96 -1.65 -16.11
CA LEU A 304 2.98 -3.04 -15.67
C LEU A 304 3.70 -3.94 -16.69
N LYS A 305 3.40 -3.78 -17.98
CA LYS A 305 4.06 -4.55 -19.04
C LYS A 305 5.57 -4.32 -19.06
N ARG A 306 6.02 -3.07 -18.92
CA ARG A 306 7.46 -2.74 -18.86
C ARG A 306 8.13 -3.34 -17.63
N LEU A 307 7.49 -3.23 -16.47
CA LEU A 307 8.01 -3.82 -15.22
C LEU A 307 8.14 -5.35 -15.34
N ARG A 308 7.13 -6.02 -15.90
CA ARG A 308 7.17 -7.47 -16.15
C ARG A 308 8.32 -7.87 -17.07
N ALA A 309 8.47 -7.19 -18.21
CA ALA A 309 9.53 -7.45 -19.15
C ALA A 309 10.91 -7.31 -18.49
N TRP A 310 11.12 -6.21 -17.79
CA TRP A 310 12.39 -5.98 -17.10
C TRP A 310 12.66 -7.03 -16.03
N LEU A 311 11.72 -7.33 -15.12
CA LEU A 311 11.91 -8.34 -14.07
C LEU A 311 12.20 -9.73 -14.63
N SER A 312 11.56 -10.10 -15.74
CA SER A 312 11.77 -11.41 -16.37
C SER A 312 13.17 -11.56 -17.02
N GLU A 313 13.79 -10.46 -17.41
CA GLU A 313 15.12 -10.42 -18.03
C GLU A 313 16.25 -10.22 -17.00
N ASP A 314 15.90 -9.76 -15.80
CA ASP A 314 16.87 -9.51 -14.73
C ASP A 314 17.37 -10.81 -14.11
N LYS A 315 18.69 -11.02 -14.09
CA LYS A 315 19.31 -12.29 -13.67
C LYS A 315 19.07 -12.63 -12.19
N GLU A 316 18.88 -11.62 -11.34
CA GLU A 316 18.70 -11.79 -9.90
C GLU A 316 17.22 -11.85 -9.52
N LEU A 317 16.36 -11.13 -10.27
CA LEU A 317 14.95 -10.95 -9.91
C LEU A 317 13.97 -11.83 -10.70
N ALA A 318 14.39 -12.42 -11.81
CA ALA A 318 13.50 -13.23 -12.65
C ALA A 318 12.81 -14.38 -11.88
N SER A 319 13.51 -15.03 -10.96
CA SER A 319 12.94 -16.09 -10.12
C SER A 319 11.96 -15.57 -9.05
N HIS A 320 11.94 -14.27 -8.77
CA HIS A 320 11.07 -13.62 -7.80
C HIS A 320 9.87 -12.90 -8.46
N ALA A 321 9.83 -12.82 -9.79
CA ALA A 321 8.82 -12.05 -10.52
C ALA A 321 7.38 -12.48 -10.15
N ASP A 322 7.07 -13.78 -10.12
CA ASP A 322 5.75 -14.27 -9.72
C ASP A 322 5.41 -13.92 -8.26
N GLY A 323 6.43 -13.96 -7.39
CA GLY A 323 6.31 -13.49 -6.01
C GLY A 323 5.88 -12.03 -5.94
N ILE A 324 6.59 -11.15 -6.66
CA ILE A 324 6.37 -9.71 -6.68
C ILE A 324 4.99 -9.35 -7.25
N PHE A 325 4.58 -10.00 -8.36
CA PHE A 325 3.30 -9.69 -8.99
C PHE A 325 2.08 -10.27 -8.27
N SER A 326 2.22 -11.37 -7.52
CA SER A 326 1.07 -11.98 -6.85
C SER A 326 1.40 -12.72 -5.56
N GLY A 327 2.38 -13.61 -5.57
CA GLY A 327 2.60 -14.56 -4.47
C GLY A 327 2.85 -13.88 -3.12
N ASN A 328 3.59 -12.77 -3.09
CA ASN A 328 3.86 -12.02 -1.86
C ASN A 328 2.58 -11.40 -1.30
N ALA A 329 1.77 -10.78 -2.16
CA ALA A 329 0.50 -10.19 -1.77
C ALA A 329 -0.50 -11.26 -1.28
N LEU A 330 -0.62 -12.38 -1.99
CA LEU A 330 -1.51 -13.46 -1.59
C LEU A 330 -1.14 -14.04 -0.21
N ARG A 331 0.16 -14.15 0.10
CA ARG A 331 0.62 -14.56 1.44
C ARG A 331 0.35 -13.49 2.49
N LEU A 332 0.56 -12.22 2.15
CA LEU A 332 0.36 -11.09 3.06
C LEU A 332 -1.09 -10.96 3.51
N PHE A 333 -2.04 -11.04 2.56
CA PHE A 333 -3.47 -10.91 2.81
C PHE A 333 -4.18 -12.24 3.15
N ALA A 334 -3.44 -13.36 3.18
CA ALA A 334 -4.00 -14.62 3.65
C ALA A 334 -4.43 -14.49 5.11
N LYS A 335 -5.73 -14.71 5.37
CA LYS A 335 -6.22 -14.75 6.76
C LYS A 335 -5.53 -15.90 7.51
N PRO A 336 -5.11 -15.71 8.77
CA PRO A 336 -4.64 -16.81 9.59
C PRO A 336 -5.66 -17.94 9.56
N LYS A 337 -5.20 -19.18 9.38
CA LYS A 337 -6.10 -20.34 9.55
C LYS A 337 -6.58 -20.29 11.00
N THR A 338 -7.87 -20.03 11.21
CA THR A 338 -8.48 -20.29 12.51
C THR A 338 -8.38 -21.78 12.73
N ASP A 339 -7.54 -22.18 13.69
CA ASP A 339 -7.58 -23.54 14.20
C ASP A 339 -8.99 -23.74 14.78
N THR A 340 -9.87 -24.31 13.95
CA THR A 340 -11.16 -24.84 14.41
C THR A 340 -10.82 -25.98 15.37
N GLN A 341 -10.91 -25.66 16.66
CA GLN A 341 -10.96 -26.68 17.73
C GLN A 341 -12.29 -27.43 17.65
#